data_7b861e5344795c2e454231487c8481ab
#
_entry.id   7b861e5344795c2e454231487c8481ab
#
_cell.length_a   1.000
_cell.length_b   1.000
_cell.length_c   1.000
_cell.angle_alpha   90.00
_cell.angle_beta   90.00
_cell.angle_gamma   90.00
#
_symmetry.space_group_name_H-M   'P 1'
#
loop_
_entity.id
_entity.type
_entity.pdbx_description
1 polymer ?
#
loop_
_entity_poly.entity_id
_entity_poly.type
_entity_poly.pdbx_seq_one_letter_code
_entity_poly.pdbx_strand_id
1 'polypeptide(L)'
;MATIRIPPVLRPSVGGEREVSADGANVGDVLRSLAENHPDTRGQLFGPEGELNRYVNVYLNDEDVRVLDGLDTPVGESDTLVILPAMAGG
;
A
#
# COMPACT_ATOMS: atom_id res chain seq x y z
N MET A 1 -14.68 2.64 -0.34
CA MET A 1 -13.41 1.92 -0.13
C MET A 1 -12.45 2.23 -1.25
N ALA A 2 -11.20 2.47 -0.92
CA ALA A 2 -10.17 2.64 -1.94
C ALA A 2 -9.78 1.27 -2.49
N THR A 3 -9.36 1.25 -3.75
CA THR A 3 -8.85 0.04 -4.39
C THR A 3 -7.33 0.01 -4.26
N ILE A 4 -6.79 -1.15 -3.93
CA ILE A 4 -5.34 -1.35 -3.83
C ILE A 4 -4.94 -2.41 -4.85
N ARG A 5 -4.05 -2.05 -5.77
CA ARG A 5 -3.52 -3.00 -6.75
C ARG A 5 -2.28 -3.66 -6.16
N ILE A 6 -2.27 -4.97 -6.17
CA ILE A 6 -1.26 -5.78 -5.48
C ILE A 6 -0.25 -6.30 -6.50
N PRO A 7 1.05 -6.07 -6.29
CA PRO A 7 2.06 -6.62 -7.20
C PRO A 7 2.17 -8.13 -7.03
N PRO A 8 2.66 -8.84 -8.05
CA PRO A 8 2.77 -10.30 -7.99
C PRO A 8 3.47 -10.84 -6.76
N VAL A 9 4.51 -10.14 -6.29
CA VAL A 9 5.30 -10.60 -5.15
C VAL A 9 4.49 -10.60 -3.85
N LEU A 10 3.48 -9.74 -3.74
CA LEU A 10 2.63 -9.66 -2.54
C LEU A 10 1.33 -10.44 -2.65
N ARG A 11 0.98 -10.93 -3.83
CA ARG A 11 -0.28 -11.66 -4.03
C ARG A 11 -0.46 -12.86 -3.12
N PRO A 12 0.56 -13.67 -2.85
CA PRO A 12 0.39 -14.78 -1.89
C PRO A 12 -0.05 -14.33 -0.50
N SER A 13 0.32 -13.11 -0.11
CA SER A 13 -0.05 -12.58 1.20
C SER A 13 -1.50 -12.08 1.26
N VAL A 14 -2.16 -11.96 0.12
CA VAL A 14 -3.55 -11.49 0.03
C VAL A 14 -4.45 -12.50 -0.68
N GLY A 15 -4.12 -13.79 -0.53
CA GLY A 15 -4.94 -14.85 -1.10
C GLY A 15 -4.87 -14.95 -2.61
N GLY A 16 -3.82 -14.42 -3.23
CA GLY A 16 -3.66 -14.46 -4.67
C GLY A 16 -4.40 -13.38 -5.43
N GLU A 17 -5.04 -12.45 -4.73
CA GLU A 17 -5.83 -11.40 -5.35
C GLU A 17 -4.93 -10.34 -6.02
N ARG A 18 -5.37 -9.86 -7.19
CA ARG A 18 -4.66 -8.79 -7.90
C ARG A 18 -5.03 -7.42 -7.38
N GLU A 19 -6.23 -7.29 -6.83
CA GLU A 19 -6.74 -6.06 -6.25
C GLU A 19 -7.51 -6.40 -4.99
N VAL A 20 -7.40 -5.55 -4.00
CA VAL A 20 -8.21 -5.64 -2.80
C VAL A 20 -8.74 -4.25 -2.47
N SER A 21 -9.79 -4.19 -1.68
CA SER A 21 -10.36 -2.92 -1.25
C SER A 21 -10.12 -2.75 0.24
N ALA A 22 -9.90 -1.53 0.68
CA ALA A 22 -9.72 -1.24 2.09
C ALA A 22 -10.22 0.18 2.39
N ASP A 23 -10.64 0.39 3.63
CA ASP A 23 -11.11 1.68 4.10
C ASP A 23 -9.97 2.50 4.69
N GLY A 24 -10.08 3.81 4.57
CA GLY A 24 -9.15 4.71 5.20
C GLY A 24 -9.31 6.11 4.64
N ALA A 25 -8.98 7.10 5.44
CA ALA A 25 -9.04 8.50 5.03
C ALA A 25 -7.73 8.96 4.40
N ASN A 26 -6.66 8.22 4.58
CA ASN A 26 -5.36 8.53 4.01
C ASN A 26 -4.63 7.24 3.65
N VAL A 27 -3.50 7.38 2.97
CA VAL A 27 -2.71 6.22 2.52
C VAL A 27 -2.35 5.30 3.69
N GLY A 28 -1.90 5.87 4.80
CA GLY A 28 -1.53 5.08 5.97
C GLY A 28 -2.68 4.25 6.51
N ASP A 29 -3.86 4.86 6.62
CA ASP A 29 -5.04 4.15 7.11
C ASP A 29 -5.45 3.01 6.17
N VAL A 30 -5.42 3.27 4.86
CA VAL A 30 -5.77 2.24 3.87
C VAL A 30 -4.80 1.07 3.95
N LEU A 31 -3.49 1.35 4.05
CA LEU A 31 -2.49 0.29 4.13
C LEU A 31 -2.56 -0.45 5.47
N ARG A 32 -2.87 0.24 6.56
CA ARG A 32 -3.07 -0.42 7.86
C ARG A 32 -4.29 -1.34 7.84
N SER A 33 -5.37 -0.92 7.17
CA SER A 33 -6.54 -1.78 6.99
C SER A 33 -6.19 -3.02 6.18
N LEU A 34 -5.38 -2.86 5.14
CA LEU A 34 -4.89 -3.99 4.36
C LEU A 34 -4.10 -4.96 5.25
N ALA A 35 -3.22 -4.44 6.09
CA ALA A 35 -2.41 -5.27 6.98
C ALA A 35 -3.23 -5.96 8.05
N GLU A 36 -4.33 -5.35 8.51
CA GLU A 36 -5.22 -5.98 9.46
C GLU A 36 -5.99 -7.15 8.84
N ASN A 37 -6.43 -6.99 7.59
CA ASN A 37 -7.16 -8.03 6.89
C ASN A 37 -6.23 -9.12 6.34
N HIS A 38 -4.99 -8.77 6.08
CA HIS A 38 -3.98 -9.68 5.54
C HIS A 38 -2.67 -9.48 6.32
N PRO A 39 -2.57 -10.07 7.52
CA PRO A 39 -1.44 -9.80 8.42
C PRO A 39 -0.06 -10.05 7.83
N ASP A 40 0.05 -10.94 6.86
CA ASP A 40 1.33 -11.24 6.21
C ASP A 40 1.89 -10.05 5.43
N THR A 41 1.05 -9.05 5.10
CA THR A 41 1.52 -7.87 4.38
C THR A 41 2.19 -6.85 5.29
N ARG A 42 1.95 -6.92 6.59
CA ARG A 42 2.42 -5.88 7.53
C ARG A 42 3.92 -5.67 7.46
N GLY A 43 4.70 -6.74 7.55
CA GLY A 43 6.15 -6.65 7.52
C GLY A 43 6.71 -6.27 6.16
N GLN A 44 5.89 -6.38 5.12
CA GLN A 44 6.29 -6.01 3.77
C GLN A 44 5.96 -4.56 3.45
N LEU A 45 4.93 -4.02 4.10
CA LEU A 45 4.48 -2.64 3.84
C LEU A 45 5.08 -1.62 4.80
N PHE A 46 5.32 -2.01 6.03
CA PHE A 46 5.75 -1.09 7.08
C PHE A 46 7.08 -1.52 7.69
N GLY A 47 7.87 -0.52 8.07
CA GLY A 47 9.07 -0.73 8.83
C GLY A 47 8.79 -0.87 10.32
N PRO A 48 9.85 -1.05 11.14
CA PRO A 48 9.70 -1.35 12.57
C PRO A 48 9.05 -0.22 13.37
N GLU A 49 9.07 1.01 12.87
CA GLU A 49 8.47 2.15 13.55
C GLU A 49 7.13 2.55 12.95
N GLY A 50 6.57 1.71 12.09
CA GLY A 50 5.30 1.99 11.45
C GLY A 50 5.40 2.87 10.22
N GLU A 51 6.61 3.22 9.81
CA GLU A 51 6.82 3.99 8.59
C GLU A 51 6.66 3.11 7.35
N LEU A 52 6.44 3.72 6.20
CA LEU A 52 6.35 2.98 4.95
C LEU A 52 7.70 2.34 4.65
N ASN A 53 7.67 1.04 4.33
CA ASN A 53 8.88 0.30 4.01
C ASN A 53 9.56 0.93 2.79
N ARG A 54 10.86 1.24 2.90
CA ARG A 54 11.60 1.89 1.81
C ARG A 54 11.75 1.02 0.57
N TYR A 55 11.52 -0.28 0.69
CA TYR A 55 11.58 -1.21 -0.44
C TYR A 55 10.24 -1.36 -1.15
N VAL A 56 9.27 -0.53 -0.77
CA VAL A 56 7.94 -0.53 -1.37
C VAL A 56 7.62 0.89 -1.84
N ASN A 57 7.17 0.99 -3.08
CA ASN A 57 6.65 2.23 -3.62
C ASN A 57 5.13 2.14 -3.65
N VAL A 58 4.47 3.23 -3.26
CA VAL A 58 3.02 3.32 -3.31
C VAL A 58 2.66 4.54 -4.15
N TYR A 59 1.79 4.32 -5.12
CA TYR A 59 1.33 5.38 -6.01
C TYR A 59 -0.15 5.61 -5.76
N LEU A 60 -0.53 6.88 -5.65
CA LEU A 60 -1.93 7.27 -5.57
C LEU A 60 -2.29 7.88 -6.92
N ASN A 61 -3.13 7.17 -7.68
CA ASN A 61 -3.54 7.63 -9.01
C ASN A 61 -2.35 8.09 -9.85
N ASP A 62 -1.33 7.24 -9.92
CA ASP A 62 -0.10 7.46 -10.71
C ASP A 62 0.92 8.43 -10.10
N GLU A 63 0.70 8.94 -8.90
CA GLU A 63 1.67 9.79 -8.22
C GLU A 63 2.29 9.05 -7.03
N ASP A 64 3.63 9.07 -6.95
CA ASP A 64 4.33 8.48 -5.81
C ASP A 64 3.95 9.26 -4.54
N VAL A 65 3.43 8.55 -3.54
CA VAL A 65 2.98 9.21 -2.31
C VAL A 65 4.13 9.88 -1.54
N ARG A 66 5.38 9.48 -1.79
CA ARG A 66 6.53 10.12 -1.13
C ARG A 66 6.77 11.56 -1.61
N VAL A 67 6.32 11.89 -2.82
CA VAL A 67 6.38 13.28 -3.29
C VAL A 67 5.11 14.06 -2.92
N LEU A 68 4.14 13.39 -2.33
CA LEU A 68 2.96 13.99 -1.74
C LEU A 68 3.19 14.10 -0.23
N ASP A 69 2.21 13.67 0.56
CA ASP A 69 2.31 13.72 2.01
C ASP A 69 2.63 12.35 2.64
N GLY A 70 3.18 11.42 1.87
CA GLY A 70 3.50 10.09 2.35
C GLY A 70 2.27 9.37 2.86
N LEU A 71 2.35 8.79 4.04
CA LEU A 71 1.22 8.07 4.64
C LEU A 71 0.05 8.99 5.01
N ASP A 72 0.28 10.29 5.12
CA ASP A 72 -0.78 11.25 5.44
C ASP A 72 -1.53 11.76 4.21
N THR A 73 -1.14 11.30 3.02
CA THR A 73 -1.80 11.70 1.78
C THR A 73 -3.28 11.30 1.81
N PRO A 74 -4.21 12.25 1.62
CA PRO A 74 -5.64 11.92 1.63
C PRO A 74 -6.04 10.96 0.51
N VAL A 75 -6.95 10.06 0.82
CA VAL A 75 -7.45 9.06 -0.14
C VAL A 75 -8.98 9.11 -0.12
N GLY A 76 -9.59 9.19 -1.30
CA GLY A 76 -11.04 9.12 -1.45
C GLY A 76 -11.51 7.73 -1.83
N GLU A 77 -12.82 7.53 -1.80
CA GLU A 77 -13.42 6.22 -2.04
C GLU A 77 -13.17 5.69 -3.46
N SER A 78 -13.03 6.57 -4.42
CA SER A 78 -12.82 6.16 -5.81
C SER A 78 -11.34 6.14 -6.20
N ASP A 79 -10.44 6.42 -5.27
CA ASP A 79 -9.02 6.45 -5.55
C ASP A 79 -8.43 5.05 -5.60
N THR A 80 -7.33 4.92 -6.33
CA THR A 80 -6.62 3.65 -6.49
C THR A 80 -5.19 3.82 -6.00
N LEU A 81 -4.78 2.93 -5.11
CA LEU A 81 -3.38 2.81 -4.70
C LEU A 81 -2.74 1.67 -5.48
N VAL A 82 -1.53 1.88 -5.96
CA VAL A 82 -0.74 0.84 -6.62
C VAL A 82 0.49 0.61 -5.77
N ILE A 83 0.70 -0.64 -5.36
CA ILE A 83 1.89 -1.03 -4.60
C ILE A 83 2.87 -1.66 -5.57
N LEU A 84 4.09 -1.16 -5.59
CA LEU A 84 5.16 -1.70 -6.42
C LEU A 84 6.39 -1.94 -5.56
N PRO A 85 7.05 -3.09 -5.72
CA PRO A 85 8.30 -3.31 -5.01
C PRO A 85 9.38 -2.38 -5.56
N ALA A 86 10.19 -1.80 -4.68
CA ALA A 86 11.36 -1.06 -5.12
C ALA A 86 12.44 -2.09 -5.46
N MET A 87 12.97 -1.99 -6.67
CA MET A 87 14.02 -2.92 -7.09
C MET A 87 15.31 -2.55 -6.39
N ALA A 88 15.87 -3.49 -5.63
CA ALA A 88 17.15 -3.26 -4.98
C ALA A 88 18.22 -3.08 -6.04
N GLY A 89 18.99 -2.00 -5.94
CA GLY A 89 20.09 -1.74 -6.85
C GLY A 89 19.69 -1.17 -8.20
N GLY A 90 18.46 -0.81 -8.35
CA GLY A 90 18.08 -0.21 -9.63
C GLY A 90 16.65 0.04 -9.74
#